data_5825afffc8255b20edd23f3ccfa1f1f6
#
_entry.id   5825afffc8255b20edd23f3ccfa1f1f6
#
_cell.length_a   1.000
_cell.length_b   1.000
_cell.length_c   1.000
_cell.angle_alpha   90.00
_cell.angle_beta   90.00
_cell.angle_gamma   90.00
#
_symmetry.space_group_name_H-M   'P 1'
#
loop_
_entity.id
_entity.type
_entity.pdbx_description
1 polymer ?
#
loop_
_entity_poly.entity_id
_entity_poly.type
_entity_poly.pdbx_seq_one_letter_code
_entity_poly.pdbx_strand_id
1 'polypeptide(L)'
;IGAIVSLYILADKEGFVAKAKMAVYAVLPTKWATFLVHSMRFTHKTFGGFISGKILDSAIIGVLCYVGTSIIGTPYAILVSVIVGVTNVIPFFGPYLGAVPCFLLILLVDPIQSLYFLIFILILQQFDGNILGPKILGESTGLSSFMVIVAIMVGGGLFGVPGMIVGVPVFAVLNAAVWKLIGRSLDEKDMSADAEFYRDIDCVDPVSGKVLPMPVKKSVSKAQEVTVKAEKNRIWSGAWDEIKRMFTFLVKFIQAKYIGFRLKQKNRRRRRKNRL
;
A
#
# COMPACT_ATOMS: atom_id res chain seq x y z
N ILE A 1 -30.91 -9.51 -14.87
CA ILE A 1 -31.61 -8.27 -14.45
C ILE A 1 -30.64 -7.31 -13.77
N GLY A 2 -29.85 -7.71 -12.78
CA GLY A 2 -28.90 -6.83 -12.06
C GLY A 2 -27.88 -6.13 -12.95
N ALA A 3 -27.30 -6.82 -13.95
CA ALA A 3 -26.36 -6.22 -14.90
C ALA A 3 -27.03 -5.13 -15.76
N ILE A 4 -28.27 -5.34 -16.20
CA ILE A 4 -29.02 -4.37 -17.00
C ILE A 4 -29.32 -3.12 -16.17
N VAL A 5 -29.78 -3.30 -14.93
CA VAL A 5 -30.03 -2.17 -14.01
C VAL A 5 -28.73 -1.40 -13.71
N SER A 6 -27.60 -2.09 -13.50
CA SER A 6 -26.30 -1.45 -13.29
C SER A 6 -25.86 -0.62 -14.50
N LEU A 7 -26.04 -1.13 -15.73
CA LEU A 7 -25.74 -0.39 -16.95
C LEU A 7 -26.63 0.85 -17.10
N TYR A 8 -27.92 0.74 -16.75
CA TYR A 8 -28.86 1.86 -16.82
C TYR A 8 -28.51 2.98 -15.82
N ILE A 9 -28.16 2.60 -14.58
CA ILE A 9 -27.70 3.55 -13.55
C ILE A 9 -26.38 4.21 -13.98
N LEU A 10 -25.50 3.45 -14.62
CA LEU A 10 -24.22 3.96 -15.09
C LEU A 10 -24.39 4.96 -16.27
N ALA A 11 -25.33 4.68 -17.16
CA ALA A 11 -25.63 5.52 -18.33
C ALA A 11 -26.23 6.89 -17.95
N ASP A 12 -27.10 6.95 -16.91
CA ASP A 12 -27.70 8.20 -16.40
C ASP A 12 -27.16 8.60 -15.01
N LYS A 13 -25.90 8.31 -14.74
CA LYS A 13 -25.26 8.57 -13.45
C LYS A 13 -25.40 10.02 -13.00
N GLU A 14 -25.23 10.98 -13.90
CA GLU A 14 -25.28 12.41 -13.57
C GLU A 14 -26.70 12.85 -13.21
N GLY A 15 -27.72 12.36 -13.93
CA GLY A 15 -29.12 12.61 -13.64
C GLY A 15 -29.55 12.04 -12.28
N PHE A 16 -29.15 10.82 -11.95
CA PHE A 16 -29.40 10.22 -10.64
C PHE A 16 -28.73 10.99 -9.50
N VAL A 17 -27.47 11.40 -9.67
CA VAL A 17 -26.75 12.19 -8.67
C VAL A 17 -27.38 13.56 -8.49
N ALA A 18 -27.85 14.22 -9.56
CA ALA A 18 -28.55 15.50 -9.49
C ALA A 18 -29.86 15.39 -8.71
N LYS A 19 -30.69 14.39 -9.04
CA LYS A 19 -31.96 14.10 -8.33
C LYS A 19 -31.73 13.77 -6.86
N ALA A 20 -30.70 12.98 -6.54
CA ALA A 20 -30.35 12.67 -5.15
C ALA A 20 -29.94 13.93 -4.37
N LYS A 21 -29.10 14.81 -4.97
CA LYS A 21 -28.76 16.11 -4.34
C LYS A 21 -29.99 16.97 -4.11
N MET A 22 -30.87 17.07 -5.10
CA MET A 22 -32.12 17.83 -5.00
C MET A 22 -32.97 17.32 -3.81
N ALA A 23 -33.13 16.00 -3.68
CA ALA A 23 -33.86 15.40 -2.55
C ALA A 23 -33.20 15.72 -1.21
N VAL A 24 -31.88 15.63 -1.12
CA VAL A 24 -31.12 15.96 0.10
C VAL A 24 -31.31 17.42 0.52
N TYR A 25 -31.26 18.36 -0.43
CA TYR A 25 -31.48 19.78 -0.14
C TYR A 25 -32.95 20.11 0.14
N ALA A 26 -33.90 19.33 -0.35
CA ALA A 26 -35.32 19.50 -0.06
C ALA A 26 -35.70 19.05 1.37
N VAL A 27 -35.05 17.99 1.89
CA VAL A 27 -35.40 17.38 3.17
C VAL A 27 -34.58 17.93 4.33
N LEU A 28 -33.29 18.26 4.09
CA LEU A 28 -32.36 18.67 5.14
C LEU A 28 -32.10 20.18 5.15
N PRO A 29 -31.89 20.80 6.32
CA PRO A 29 -31.40 22.15 6.41
C PRO A 29 -30.10 22.33 5.60
N THR A 30 -29.93 23.47 4.93
CA THR A 30 -28.84 23.74 3.97
C THR A 30 -27.44 23.39 4.53
N LYS A 31 -27.19 23.65 5.83
CA LYS A 31 -25.91 23.29 6.48
C LYS A 31 -25.64 21.81 6.48
N TRP A 32 -26.63 20.98 6.82
CA TRP A 32 -26.52 19.52 6.85
C TRP A 32 -26.50 18.91 5.45
N ALA A 33 -27.32 19.45 4.55
CA ALA A 33 -27.34 19.03 3.13
C ALA A 33 -25.97 19.24 2.47
N THR A 34 -25.37 20.43 2.65
CA THR A 34 -24.04 20.75 2.12
C THR A 34 -22.96 19.85 2.74
N PHE A 35 -23.03 19.61 4.04
CA PHE A 35 -22.11 18.67 4.72
C PHE A 35 -22.20 17.27 4.13
N LEU A 36 -23.42 16.75 3.96
CA LEU A 36 -23.66 15.40 3.42
C LEU A 36 -23.17 15.27 1.95
N VAL A 37 -23.52 16.23 1.10
CA VAL A 37 -23.06 16.24 -0.31
C VAL A 37 -21.54 16.32 -0.41
N HIS A 38 -20.90 17.12 0.44
CA HIS A 38 -19.44 17.22 0.46
C HIS A 38 -18.77 15.93 0.96
N SER A 39 -19.33 15.31 2.00
CA SER A 39 -18.85 14.03 2.53
C SER A 39 -18.98 12.90 1.51
N MET A 40 -20.11 12.85 0.79
CA MET A 40 -20.32 11.88 -0.30
C MET A 40 -19.31 12.06 -1.45
N ARG A 41 -19.00 13.29 -1.82
CA ARG A 41 -17.98 13.57 -2.85
C ARG A 41 -16.59 13.14 -2.38
N PHE A 42 -16.26 13.45 -1.13
CA PHE A 42 -15.00 13.02 -0.52
C PHE A 42 -14.90 11.49 -0.50
N THR A 43 -15.95 10.81 -0.02
CA THR A 43 -16.04 9.34 0.00
C THR A 43 -15.83 8.75 -1.40
N HIS A 44 -16.55 9.26 -2.41
CA HIS A 44 -16.41 8.79 -3.78
C HIS A 44 -14.98 8.95 -4.32
N LYS A 45 -14.34 10.09 -4.05
CA LYS A 45 -12.95 10.35 -4.45
C LYS A 45 -11.97 9.40 -3.75
N THR A 46 -12.14 9.19 -2.44
CA THR A 46 -11.27 8.32 -1.63
C THR A 46 -11.39 6.86 -2.06
N PHE A 47 -12.63 6.36 -2.22
CA PHE A 47 -12.86 4.99 -2.69
C PHE A 47 -12.36 4.76 -4.12
N GLY A 48 -12.71 5.65 -5.03
CA GLY A 48 -12.29 5.55 -6.44
C GLY A 48 -10.77 5.61 -6.58
N GLY A 49 -10.13 6.55 -5.90
CA GLY A 49 -8.68 6.69 -5.90
C GLY A 49 -7.97 5.47 -5.32
N PHE A 50 -8.45 4.94 -4.19
CA PHE A 50 -7.85 3.78 -3.56
C PHE A 50 -8.01 2.50 -4.40
N ILE A 51 -9.23 2.21 -4.87
CA ILE A 51 -9.50 0.99 -5.64
C ILE A 51 -8.78 1.01 -6.99
N SER A 52 -8.87 2.12 -7.74
CA SER A 52 -8.17 2.24 -9.03
C SER A 52 -6.65 2.22 -8.86
N GLY A 53 -6.14 2.89 -7.82
CA GLY A 53 -4.72 2.85 -7.48
C GLY A 53 -4.26 1.43 -7.16
N LYS A 54 -5.02 0.67 -6.37
CA LYS A 54 -4.65 -0.69 -5.99
C LYS A 54 -4.74 -1.69 -7.15
N ILE A 55 -5.69 -1.52 -8.06
CA ILE A 55 -5.76 -2.32 -9.29
C ILE A 55 -4.54 -2.03 -10.19
N LEU A 56 -4.20 -0.76 -10.37
CA LEU A 56 -3.03 -0.36 -11.16
C LEU A 56 -1.73 -0.89 -10.55
N ASP A 57 -1.54 -0.74 -9.25
CA ASP A 57 -0.43 -1.28 -8.47
C ASP A 57 -0.27 -2.79 -8.70
N SER A 58 -1.35 -3.54 -8.51
CA SER A 58 -1.39 -4.99 -8.68
C SER A 58 -1.09 -5.42 -10.12
N ALA A 59 -1.55 -4.68 -11.11
CA ALA A 59 -1.24 -4.94 -12.51
C ALA A 59 0.27 -4.73 -12.79
N ILE A 60 0.86 -3.65 -12.27
CA ILE A 60 2.30 -3.37 -12.41
C ILE A 60 3.12 -4.47 -11.73
N ILE A 61 2.77 -4.85 -10.50
CA ILE A 61 3.44 -5.93 -9.75
C ILE A 61 3.33 -7.27 -10.50
N GLY A 62 2.18 -7.59 -11.07
CA GLY A 62 1.99 -8.79 -11.91
C GLY A 62 2.92 -8.80 -13.13
N VAL A 63 3.04 -7.68 -13.84
CA VAL A 63 3.95 -7.54 -14.99
C VAL A 63 5.42 -7.64 -14.56
N LEU A 64 5.82 -6.95 -13.50
CA LEU A 64 7.19 -7.02 -12.98
C LEU A 64 7.52 -8.44 -12.49
N CYS A 65 6.58 -9.12 -11.85
CA CYS A 65 6.72 -10.50 -11.42
C CYS A 65 6.91 -11.42 -12.64
N TYR A 66 6.14 -11.26 -13.71
CA TYR A 66 6.27 -12.04 -14.93
C TYR A 66 7.64 -11.83 -15.59
N VAL A 67 8.08 -10.60 -15.73
CA VAL A 67 9.39 -10.29 -16.33
C VAL A 67 10.51 -10.90 -15.48
N GLY A 68 10.48 -10.71 -14.16
CA GLY A 68 11.52 -11.21 -13.26
C GLY A 68 11.57 -12.74 -13.22
N THR A 69 10.44 -13.43 -13.06
CA THR A 69 10.36 -14.89 -13.03
C THR A 69 10.74 -15.51 -14.37
N SER A 70 10.43 -14.86 -15.50
CA SER A 70 10.84 -15.30 -16.83
C SER A 70 12.35 -15.18 -17.04
N ILE A 71 12.99 -14.11 -16.56
CA ILE A 71 14.45 -13.92 -16.62
C ILE A 71 15.17 -14.96 -15.76
N ILE A 72 14.66 -15.24 -14.57
CA ILE A 72 15.22 -16.25 -13.64
C ILE A 72 15.04 -17.67 -14.21
N GLY A 73 14.05 -17.87 -15.08
CA GLY A 73 13.69 -19.18 -15.63
C GLY A 73 12.85 -20.01 -14.66
N THR A 74 12.05 -19.34 -13.84
CA THR A 74 11.16 -19.99 -12.88
C THR A 74 10.07 -20.82 -13.62
N PRO A 75 9.79 -22.06 -13.20
CA PRO A 75 8.68 -22.83 -13.77
C PRO A 75 7.34 -22.11 -13.53
N TYR A 76 6.44 -22.25 -14.52
CA TYR A 76 5.10 -21.64 -14.46
C TYR A 76 5.08 -20.11 -14.28
N ALA A 77 6.06 -19.37 -14.85
CA ALA A 77 6.21 -17.92 -14.67
C ALA A 77 4.91 -17.12 -14.89
N ILE A 78 4.10 -17.49 -15.91
CA ILE A 78 2.80 -16.83 -16.17
C ILE A 78 1.83 -17.07 -15.01
N LEU A 79 1.67 -18.31 -14.57
CA LEU A 79 0.76 -18.68 -13.50
C LEU A 79 1.15 -17.98 -12.18
N VAL A 80 2.44 -18.03 -11.84
CA VAL A 80 3.01 -17.39 -10.65
C VAL A 80 2.75 -15.89 -10.66
N SER A 81 3.02 -15.21 -11.76
CA SER A 81 2.84 -13.75 -11.86
C SER A 81 1.37 -13.33 -11.83
N VAL A 82 0.47 -14.11 -12.42
CA VAL A 82 -0.98 -13.86 -12.32
C VAL A 82 -1.45 -14.02 -10.87
N ILE A 83 -1.05 -15.09 -10.19
CA ILE A 83 -1.42 -15.30 -8.78
C ILE A 83 -0.89 -14.15 -7.92
N VAL A 84 0.39 -13.80 -8.03
CA VAL A 84 1.00 -12.71 -7.27
C VAL A 84 0.33 -11.37 -7.58
N GLY A 85 0.08 -11.06 -8.86
CA GLY A 85 -0.58 -9.83 -9.25
C GLY A 85 -2.01 -9.73 -8.73
N VAL A 86 -2.82 -10.79 -8.90
CA VAL A 86 -4.22 -10.81 -8.44
C VAL A 86 -4.31 -10.71 -6.91
N THR A 87 -3.49 -11.47 -6.20
CA THR A 87 -3.52 -11.43 -4.73
C THR A 87 -3.03 -10.10 -4.17
N ASN A 88 -2.15 -9.38 -4.88
CA ASN A 88 -1.65 -8.07 -4.48
C ASN A 88 -2.74 -6.99 -4.38
N VAL A 89 -3.94 -7.22 -4.94
CA VAL A 89 -5.10 -6.34 -4.74
C VAL A 89 -5.48 -6.24 -3.25
N ILE A 90 -5.26 -7.32 -2.48
CA ILE A 90 -5.54 -7.35 -1.05
C ILE A 90 -4.38 -6.63 -0.32
N PRO A 91 -4.63 -5.47 0.30
CA PRO A 91 -3.57 -4.73 0.97
C PRO A 91 -2.94 -5.57 2.09
N PHE A 92 -1.64 -5.47 2.26
CA PHE A 92 -0.83 -6.10 3.30
C PHE A 92 -0.76 -7.63 3.19
N PHE A 93 -1.87 -8.34 3.11
CA PHE A 93 -1.90 -9.81 3.04
C PHE A 93 -1.70 -10.38 1.64
N GLY A 94 -2.02 -9.60 0.61
CA GLY A 94 -1.94 -10.03 -0.79
C GLY A 94 -0.58 -10.62 -1.19
N PRO A 95 0.53 -9.95 -0.89
CA PRO A 95 1.87 -10.47 -1.18
C PRO A 95 2.13 -11.85 -0.58
N TYR A 96 1.71 -12.11 0.65
CA TYR A 96 1.91 -13.40 1.32
C TYR A 96 0.99 -14.47 0.75
N LEU A 97 -0.27 -14.11 0.48
CA LEU A 97 -1.25 -15.04 -0.12
C LEU A 97 -0.85 -15.49 -1.53
N GLY A 98 -0.12 -14.66 -2.26
CA GLY A 98 0.43 -15.02 -3.57
C GLY A 98 1.76 -15.74 -3.48
N ALA A 99 2.69 -15.24 -2.68
CA ALA A 99 4.05 -15.76 -2.61
C ALA A 99 4.14 -17.18 -2.02
N VAL A 100 3.37 -17.47 -0.95
CA VAL A 100 3.46 -18.77 -0.25
C VAL A 100 3.02 -19.93 -1.15
N PRO A 101 1.83 -19.93 -1.77
CA PRO A 101 1.43 -21.04 -2.65
C PRO A 101 2.33 -21.13 -3.90
N CYS A 102 2.77 -20.01 -4.46
CA CYS A 102 3.70 -20.00 -5.59
C CYS A 102 5.06 -20.60 -5.21
N PHE A 103 5.61 -20.26 -4.04
CA PHE A 103 6.82 -20.84 -3.53
C PHE A 103 6.71 -22.39 -3.39
N LEU A 104 5.62 -22.87 -2.79
CA LEU A 104 5.38 -24.30 -2.63
C LEU A 104 5.25 -25.00 -3.97
N LEU A 105 4.53 -24.40 -4.92
CA LEU A 105 4.37 -24.94 -6.27
C LEU A 105 5.72 -25.06 -6.99
N ILE A 106 6.59 -24.07 -6.90
CA ILE A 106 7.91 -24.08 -7.52
C ILE A 106 8.82 -25.07 -6.79
N LEU A 107 8.73 -25.16 -5.45
CA LEU A 107 9.52 -26.09 -4.63
C LEU A 107 9.30 -27.53 -5.00
N LEU A 108 8.08 -27.93 -5.36
CA LEU A 108 7.74 -29.28 -5.81
C LEU A 108 8.36 -29.63 -7.16
N VAL A 109 8.71 -28.65 -8.00
CA VAL A 109 9.27 -28.86 -9.34
C VAL A 109 10.79 -28.71 -9.35
N ASP A 110 11.28 -27.63 -8.78
CA ASP A 110 12.71 -27.29 -8.69
C ASP A 110 13.01 -26.55 -7.39
N PRO A 111 13.59 -27.24 -6.38
CA PRO A 111 13.94 -26.62 -5.09
C PRO A 111 14.92 -25.43 -5.21
N ILE A 112 15.83 -25.46 -6.17
CA ILE A 112 16.80 -24.38 -6.37
C ILE A 112 16.09 -23.15 -6.93
N GLN A 113 15.19 -23.33 -7.87
CA GLN A 113 14.39 -22.25 -8.45
C GLN A 113 13.44 -21.61 -7.41
N SER A 114 12.93 -22.41 -6.45
CA SER A 114 12.11 -21.87 -5.38
C SER A 114 12.87 -20.90 -4.49
N LEU A 115 14.16 -21.14 -4.23
CA LEU A 115 15.00 -20.22 -3.47
C LEU A 115 15.24 -18.90 -4.23
N TYR A 116 15.51 -18.98 -5.54
CA TYR A 116 15.63 -17.78 -6.38
C TYR A 116 14.34 -16.98 -6.43
N PHE A 117 13.21 -17.65 -6.57
CA PHE A 117 11.89 -17.02 -6.50
C PHE A 117 11.66 -16.33 -5.16
N LEU A 118 12.01 -16.96 -4.04
CA LEU A 118 11.85 -16.38 -2.70
C LEU A 118 12.64 -15.08 -2.56
N ILE A 119 13.90 -15.07 -2.98
CA ILE A 119 14.73 -13.86 -2.94
C ILE A 119 14.16 -12.78 -3.84
N PHE A 120 13.75 -13.15 -5.05
CA PHE A 120 13.17 -12.21 -6.01
C PHE A 120 11.87 -11.59 -5.49
N ILE A 121 10.95 -12.41 -4.93
CA ILE A 121 9.67 -11.91 -4.44
C ILE A 121 9.85 -10.97 -3.24
N LEU A 122 10.81 -11.23 -2.36
CA LEU A 122 11.14 -10.33 -1.25
C LEU A 122 11.64 -8.98 -1.76
N ILE A 123 12.50 -8.96 -2.78
CA ILE A 123 12.97 -7.71 -3.41
C ILE A 123 11.80 -6.98 -4.09
N LEU A 124 10.95 -7.70 -4.81
CA LEU A 124 9.77 -7.12 -5.46
C LEU A 124 8.81 -6.50 -4.45
N GLN A 125 8.59 -7.14 -3.29
CA GLN A 125 7.74 -6.62 -2.23
C GLN A 125 8.35 -5.39 -1.55
N GLN A 126 9.68 -5.33 -1.40
CA GLN A 126 10.34 -4.10 -0.92
C GLN A 126 10.19 -2.94 -1.89
N PHE A 127 10.26 -3.23 -3.18
CA PHE A 127 10.01 -2.23 -4.22
C PHE A 127 8.55 -1.75 -4.20
N ASP A 128 7.60 -2.66 -4.06
CA ASP A 128 6.17 -2.34 -3.93
C ASP A 128 5.93 -1.44 -2.72
N GLY A 129 6.30 -1.88 -1.54
CA GLY A 129 6.01 -1.18 -0.28
C GLY A 129 6.70 0.18 -0.13
N ASN A 130 7.91 0.35 -0.68
CA ASN A 130 8.68 1.57 -0.47
C ASN A 130 8.65 2.56 -1.64
N ILE A 131 8.34 2.10 -2.85
CA ILE A 131 8.40 2.95 -4.05
C ILE A 131 7.05 2.99 -4.76
N LEU A 132 6.47 1.85 -5.11
CA LEU A 132 5.28 1.77 -5.93
C LEU A 132 4.04 2.19 -5.15
N GLY A 133 3.83 1.59 -3.98
CA GLY A 133 2.71 1.90 -3.09
C GLY A 133 2.59 3.40 -2.78
N PRO A 134 3.64 4.07 -2.24
CA PRO A 134 3.61 5.51 -2.00
C PRO A 134 3.36 6.35 -3.27
N LYS A 135 3.90 5.94 -4.42
CA LYS A 135 3.70 6.68 -5.68
C LYS A 135 2.31 6.55 -6.27
N ILE A 136 1.69 5.37 -6.18
CA ILE A 136 0.39 5.08 -6.79
C ILE A 136 -0.76 5.42 -5.87
N LEU A 137 -0.69 4.95 -4.62
CA LEU A 137 -1.72 5.19 -3.62
C LEU A 137 -1.58 6.57 -2.99
N GLY A 138 -0.35 7.11 -2.94
CA GLY A 138 -0.03 8.42 -2.42
C GLY A 138 -0.51 8.60 -0.98
N GLU A 139 -0.68 9.83 -0.57
CA GLU A 139 -1.34 10.20 0.70
C GLU A 139 -2.88 10.12 0.59
N SER A 140 -3.40 9.34 -0.37
CA SER A 140 -4.81 9.36 -0.75
C SER A 140 -5.77 8.95 0.37
N THR A 141 -5.28 8.24 1.38
CA THR A 141 -6.10 7.81 2.52
C THR A 141 -5.93 8.68 3.76
N GLY A 142 -4.83 9.40 3.91
CA GLY A 142 -4.51 10.18 5.13
C GLY A 142 -4.45 9.33 6.41
N LEU A 143 -4.32 8.00 6.27
CA LEU A 143 -4.23 7.06 7.39
C LEU A 143 -2.77 6.76 7.72
N SER A 144 -2.46 6.64 9.01
CA SER A 144 -1.19 6.05 9.45
C SER A 144 -1.15 4.55 9.13
N SER A 145 0.05 3.97 8.97
CA SER A 145 0.22 2.54 8.71
C SER A 145 -0.49 1.65 9.74
N PHE A 146 -0.50 2.08 11.01
CA PHE A 146 -1.25 1.39 12.07
C PHE A 146 -2.76 1.37 11.79
N MET A 147 -3.35 2.51 11.41
CA MET A 147 -4.78 2.60 11.08
C MET A 147 -5.14 1.74 9.86
N VAL A 148 -4.24 1.63 8.88
CA VAL A 148 -4.44 0.74 7.73
C VAL A 148 -4.52 -0.72 8.17
N ILE A 149 -3.62 -1.18 9.05
CA ILE A 149 -3.65 -2.54 9.59
C ILE A 149 -4.96 -2.80 10.35
N VAL A 150 -5.37 -1.86 11.22
CA VAL A 150 -6.63 -1.96 11.97
C VAL A 150 -7.83 -2.04 11.01
N ALA A 151 -7.85 -1.19 9.96
CA ALA A 151 -8.90 -1.19 8.95
C ALA A 151 -9.03 -2.55 8.23
N ILE A 152 -7.89 -3.15 7.87
CA ILE A 152 -7.85 -4.47 7.21
C ILE A 152 -8.33 -5.58 8.18
N MET A 153 -7.87 -5.56 9.44
CA MET A 153 -8.27 -6.56 10.44
C MET A 153 -9.77 -6.49 10.75
N VAL A 154 -10.28 -5.29 10.99
CA VAL A 154 -11.71 -5.10 11.28
C VAL A 154 -12.55 -5.40 10.04
N GLY A 155 -12.19 -4.85 8.88
CA GLY A 155 -12.90 -5.11 7.63
C GLY A 155 -12.88 -6.59 7.25
N GLY A 156 -11.73 -7.24 7.39
CA GLY A 156 -11.55 -8.66 7.14
C GLY A 156 -12.34 -9.55 8.09
N GLY A 157 -12.39 -9.20 9.38
CA GLY A 157 -13.16 -9.90 10.38
C GLY A 157 -14.69 -9.83 10.17
N LEU A 158 -15.17 -8.70 9.64
CA LEU A 158 -16.61 -8.48 9.42
C LEU A 158 -17.10 -9.03 8.06
N PHE A 159 -16.32 -8.85 7.00
CA PHE A 159 -16.76 -9.11 5.62
C PHE A 159 -15.77 -9.97 4.80
N GLY A 160 -14.77 -10.59 5.44
CA GLY A 160 -13.76 -11.40 4.77
C GLY A 160 -12.90 -10.60 3.79
N VAL A 161 -12.50 -11.22 2.66
CA VAL A 161 -11.62 -10.61 1.65
C VAL A 161 -12.18 -9.28 1.08
N PRO A 162 -13.45 -9.17 0.70
CA PRO A 162 -14.02 -7.88 0.29
C PRO A 162 -13.88 -6.80 1.36
N GLY A 163 -14.05 -7.17 2.64
CA GLY A 163 -13.89 -6.26 3.77
C GLY A 163 -12.46 -5.78 3.96
N MET A 164 -11.45 -6.60 3.68
CA MET A 164 -10.05 -6.18 3.71
C MET A 164 -9.74 -5.08 2.69
N ILE A 165 -10.34 -5.17 1.50
CA ILE A 165 -10.15 -4.19 0.43
C ILE A 165 -10.91 -2.90 0.73
N VAL A 166 -12.20 -3.01 1.08
CA VAL A 166 -13.09 -1.88 1.31
C VAL A 166 -12.84 -1.22 2.67
N GLY A 167 -12.33 -1.96 3.64
CA GLY A 167 -12.06 -1.49 4.99
C GLY A 167 -11.15 -0.26 5.03
N VAL A 168 -10.09 -0.24 4.24
CA VAL A 168 -9.14 0.89 4.22
C VAL A 168 -9.81 2.21 3.81
N PRO A 169 -10.52 2.32 2.68
CA PRO A 169 -11.19 3.57 2.33
C PRO A 169 -12.37 3.91 3.27
N VAL A 170 -13.05 2.92 3.87
CA VAL A 170 -14.06 3.19 4.90
C VAL A 170 -13.42 3.85 6.12
N PHE A 171 -12.33 3.30 6.63
CA PHE A 171 -11.59 3.90 7.75
C PHE A 171 -11.05 5.28 7.41
N ALA A 172 -10.59 5.52 6.17
CA ALA A 172 -10.14 6.84 5.73
C ALA A 172 -11.27 7.88 5.82
N VAL A 173 -12.46 7.52 5.38
CA VAL A 173 -13.63 8.40 5.46
C VAL A 173 -14.06 8.64 6.91
N LEU A 174 -14.09 7.58 7.73
CA LEU A 174 -14.42 7.69 9.16
C LEU A 174 -13.39 8.57 9.89
N ASN A 175 -12.10 8.34 9.66
CA ASN A 175 -11.03 9.16 10.24
C ASN A 175 -11.16 10.63 9.85
N ALA A 176 -11.38 10.93 8.58
CA ALA A 176 -11.60 12.30 8.12
C ALA A 176 -12.86 12.95 8.73
N ALA A 177 -13.94 12.18 8.90
CA ALA A 177 -15.16 12.65 9.56
C ALA A 177 -14.91 12.98 11.05
N VAL A 178 -14.20 12.10 11.77
CA VAL A 178 -13.84 12.31 13.18
C VAL A 178 -12.97 13.55 13.33
N TRP A 179 -11.90 13.71 12.53
CA TRP A 179 -11.04 14.88 12.61
C TRP A 179 -11.78 16.17 12.26
N LYS A 180 -12.73 16.13 11.32
CA LYS A 180 -13.55 17.28 10.98
C LYS A 180 -14.51 17.67 12.13
N LEU A 181 -15.05 16.69 12.86
CA LEU A 181 -15.86 16.93 14.04
C LEU A 181 -15.03 17.51 15.19
N ILE A 182 -13.84 16.93 15.43
CA ILE A 182 -12.89 17.44 16.44
C ILE A 182 -12.49 18.88 16.12
N GLY A 183 -12.10 19.19 14.88
CA GLY A 183 -11.72 20.53 14.46
C GLY A 183 -12.83 21.54 14.73
N ARG A 184 -14.08 21.22 14.37
CA ARG A 184 -15.23 22.11 14.66
C ARG A 184 -15.43 22.36 16.16
N SER A 185 -15.30 21.32 16.98
CA SER A 185 -15.46 21.44 18.43
C SER A 185 -14.32 22.22 19.07
N LEU A 186 -13.12 22.19 18.48
CA LEU A 186 -11.98 22.99 18.92
C LEU A 186 -12.13 24.46 18.47
N ASP A 187 -12.57 24.71 17.25
CA ASP A 187 -12.87 26.06 16.74
C ASP A 187 -13.92 26.78 17.62
N GLU A 188 -14.96 26.04 18.07
CA GLU A 188 -15.98 26.57 18.99
C GLU A 188 -15.42 26.93 20.37
N LYS A 189 -14.24 26.43 20.71
CA LYS A 189 -13.56 26.68 22.00
C LYS A 189 -12.34 27.60 21.86
N ASP A 190 -12.14 28.21 20.70
CA ASP A 190 -10.95 28.98 20.34
C ASP A 190 -9.63 28.25 20.60
N MET A 191 -9.63 26.93 20.40
CA MET A 191 -8.47 26.07 20.58
C MET A 191 -7.88 25.64 19.24
N SER A 192 -6.55 25.46 19.21
CA SER A 192 -5.86 25.03 17.99
C SER A 192 -6.31 23.64 17.54
N ALA A 193 -6.55 23.45 16.23
CA ALA A 193 -6.79 22.15 15.63
C ALA A 193 -5.50 21.41 15.27
N ASP A 194 -4.32 21.98 15.57
CA ASP A 194 -3.03 21.36 15.32
C ASP A 194 -2.66 20.37 16.43
N ALA A 195 -2.50 19.09 16.06
CA ALA A 195 -2.14 18.04 17.02
C ALA A 195 -0.74 18.26 17.63
N GLU A 196 0.16 18.98 16.95
CA GLU A 196 1.48 19.27 17.46
C GLU A 196 1.44 20.22 18.65
N PHE A 197 0.46 21.13 18.66
CA PHE A 197 0.18 22.02 19.79
C PHE A 197 -0.12 21.24 21.09
N TYR A 198 -0.80 20.09 20.98
CA TYR A 198 -1.18 19.26 22.14
C TYR A 198 -0.07 18.35 22.65
N ARG A 199 1.05 18.24 21.93
CA ARG A 199 2.19 17.40 22.34
C ARG A 199 2.87 17.92 23.59
N ASP A 200 2.96 19.24 23.74
CA ASP A 200 3.71 19.92 24.80
C ASP A 200 2.81 20.46 25.90
N ILE A 201 1.51 20.14 25.86
CA ILE A 201 0.51 20.55 26.84
C ILE A 201 0.29 19.44 27.86
N ASP A 202 0.32 19.76 29.14
CA ASP A 202 -0.07 18.86 30.23
C ASP A 202 -1.59 18.85 30.40
N CYS A 203 -2.20 20.02 30.57
CA CYS A 203 -3.65 20.16 30.63
C CYS A 203 -4.07 21.60 30.29
N VAL A 204 -5.37 21.80 30.12
CA VAL A 204 -5.99 23.14 30.06
C VAL A 204 -6.68 23.37 31.38
N ASP A 205 -6.36 24.46 32.03
CA ASP A 205 -6.99 24.86 33.31
C ASP A 205 -8.50 25.09 33.10
N PRO A 206 -9.36 24.29 33.76
CA PRO A 206 -10.81 24.33 33.55
C PRO A 206 -11.46 25.68 34.00
N VAL A 207 -10.78 26.46 34.81
CA VAL A 207 -11.30 27.73 35.34
C VAL A 207 -10.85 28.92 34.50
N SER A 208 -9.57 28.98 34.14
CA SER A 208 -9.01 30.13 33.40
C SER A 208 -8.92 29.91 31.90
N GLY A 209 -9.14 28.68 31.39
CA GLY A 209 -8.94 28.32 30.00
C GLY A 209 -7.49 28.38 29.51
N LYS A 210 -6.53 28.60 30.42
CA LYS A 210 -5.13 28.75 30.08
C LYS A 210 -4.48 27.37 29.87
N VAL A 211 -3.68 27.30 28.83
CA VAL A 211 -2.87 26.11 28.50
C VAL A 211 -1.71 26.01 29.46
N LEU A 212 -1.58 24.89 30.16
CA LEU A 212 -0.47 24.56 31.02
C LEU A 212 0.55 23.71 30.28
N PRO A 213 1.79 24.16 30.07
CA PRO A 213 2.80 23.35 29.39
C PRO A 213 3.23 22.14 30.25
N MET A 214 3.58 21.04 29.62
CA MET A 214 4.17 19.90 30.33
C MET A 214 5.41 20.38 31.13
N PRO A 215 5.61 19.88 32.35
CA PRO A 215 6.86 20.13 33.08
C PRO A 215 8.01 19.57 32.22
N VAL A 216 8.91 20.48 31.84
CA VAL A 216 10.05 20.16 30.96
C VAL A 216 10.81 18.98 31.54
N LYS A 217 10.60 17.75 31.03
CA LYS A 217 11.54 16.66 31.25
C LYS A 217 12.89 17.19 30.79
N LYS A 218 13.87 17.33 31.70
CA LYS A 218 15.23 17.80 31.40
C LYS A 218 15.64 17.21 30.05
N SER A 219 15.78 18.06 29.06
CA SER A 219 16.07 17.66 27.68
C SER A 219 17.26 16.70 27.71
N VAL A 220 17.05 15.51 27.16
CA VAL A 220 18.16 14.67 26.74
C VAL A 220 19.06 15.58 25.89
N SER A 221 20.29 15.79 26.38
CA SER A 221 21.22 16.76 25.80
C SER A 221 21.23 16.61 24.27
N LYS A 222 21.21 17.72 23.53
CA LYS A 222 21.35 17.74 22.06
C LYS A 222 22.50 16.84 21.54
N ALA A 223 23.53 16.61 22.38
CA ALA A 223 24.61 15.68 22.13
C ALA A 223 24.18 14.21 22.07
N GLN A 224 23.18 13.79 22.87
CA GLN A 224 22.65 12.41 22.83
C GLN A 224 21.71 12.20 21.62
N GLU A 225 20.94 13.20 21.23
CA GLU A 225 20.12 13.12 19.97
C GLU A 225 21.00 13.01 18.74
N VAL A 226 22.11 13.75 18.68
CA VAL A 226 23.07 13.69 17.57
C VAL A 226 23.76 12.32 17.52
N THR A 227 24.13 11.74 18.67
CA THR A 227 24.73 10.39 18.71
C THR A 227 23.74 9.30 18.30
N VAL A 228 22.50 9.33 18.78
CA VAL A 228 21.47 8.35 18.37
C VAL A 228 21.13 8.46 16.88
N LYS A 229 21.07 9.69 16.34
CA LYS A 229 20.82 9.93 14.91
C LYS A 229 22.00 9.49 14.03
N ALA A 230 23.24 9.70 14.51
CA ALA A 230 24.45 9.25 13.82
C ALA A 230 24.57 7.71 13.84
N GLU A 231 24.24 7.06 14.95
CA GLU A 231 24.24 5.61 15.09
C GLU A 231 23.16 4.95 14.22
N LYS A 232 21.95 5.51 14.19
CA LYS A 232 20.87 5.07 13.31
C LYS A 232 21.27 5.20 11.82
N ASN A 233 21.89 6.32 11.42
CA ASN A 233 22.36 6.51 10.05
C ASN A 233 23.49 5.53 9.70
N ARG A 234 24.38 5.18 10.63
CA ARG A 234 25.48 4.22 10.42
C ARG A 234 24.95 2.78 10.24
N ILE A 235 23.93 2.40 10.99
CA ILE A 235 23.25 1.09 10.84
C ILE A 235 22.58 1.00 9.47
N TRP A 236 21.86 2.04 9.07
CA TRP A 236 21.17 2.06 7.77
C TRP A 236 22.13 2.11 6.58
N SER A 237 23.25 2.85 6.68
CA SER A 237 24.26 2.88 5.59
C SER A 237 24.96 1.52 5.46
N GLY A 238 25.30 0.86 6.57
CA GLY A 238 25.86 -0.49 6.55
C GLY A 238 24.92 -1.53 5.94
N ALA A 239 23.64 -1.52 6.31
CA ALA A 239 22.63 -2.40 5.73
C ALA A 239 22.42 -2.13 4.23
N TRP A 240 22.46 -0.86 3.81
CA TRP A 240 22.34 -0.48 2.41
C TRP A 240 23.53 -0.92 1.54
N ASP A 241 24.73 -0.88 2.08
CA ASP A 241 25.93 -1.35 1.40
C ASP A 241 25.99 -2.88 1.28
N GLU A 242 25.43 -3.61 2.26
CA GLU A 242 25.26 -5.06 2.16
C GLU A 242 24.22 -5.43 1.09
N ILE A 243 23.09 -4.74 1.06
CA ILE A 243 22.07 -4.93 0.02
C ILE A 243 22.63 -4.66 -1.37
N LYS A 244 23.43 -3.60 -1.54
CA LYS A 244 24.12 -3.31 -2.82
C LYS A 244 25.10 -4.41 -3.22
N ARG A 245 25.89 -4.93 -2.28
CA ARG A 245 26.82 -6.04 -2.54
C ARG A 245 26.08 -7.30 -2.97
N MET A 246 25.00 -7.64 -2.26
CA MET A 246 24.16 -8.79 -2.56
C MET A 246 23.50 -8.64 -3.94
N PHE A 247 22.99 -7.46 -4.28
CA PHE A 247 22.42 -7.17 -5.59
C PHE A 247 23.47 -7.27 -6.72
N THR A 248 24.66 -6.74 -6.50
CA THR A 248 25.76 -6.84 -7.47
C THR A 248 26.21 -8.28 -7.68
N PHE A 249 26.27 -9.08 -6.62
CA PHE A 249 26.54 -10.52 -6.69
C PHE A 249 25.48 -11.26 -7.49
N LEU A 250 24.20 -10.95 -7.25
CA LEU A 250 23.06 -11.55 -7.95
C LEU A 250 23.09 -11.25 -9.45
N VAL A 251 23.37 -9.99 -9.82
CA VAL A 251 23.50 -9.58 -11.23
C VAL A 251 24.66 -10.30 -11.93
N LYS A 252 25.82 -10.39 -11.28
CA LYS A 252 26.98 -11.14 -11.82
C LYS A 252 26.69 -12.63 -11.97
N PHE A 253 25.99 -13.22 -11.02
CA PHE A 253 25.62 -14.63 -11.06
C PHE A 253 24.63 -14.93 -12.20
N ILE A 254 23.62 -14.07 -12.38
CA ILE A 254 22.63 -14.16 -13.47
C ILE A 254 23.34 -14.03 -14.83
N GLN A 255 24.28 -13.08 -14.98
CA GLN A 255 25.07 -12.93 -16.19
C GLN A 255 25.92 -14.17 -16.50
N ALA A 256 26.58 -14.73 -15.49
CA ALA A 256 27.39 -15.94 -15.65
C ALA A 256 26.54 -17.16 -16.10
N LYS A 257 25.34 -17.32 -15.52
CA LYS A 257 24.41 -18.41 -15.89
C LYS A 257 23.86 -18.21 -17.29
N TYR A 258 23.53 -16.98 -17.69
CA TYR A 258 23.08 -16.66 -19.05
C TYR A 258 24.16 -16.94 -20.11
N ILE A 259 25.42 -16.59 -19.84
CA ILE A 259 26.56 -16.89 -20.71
C ILE A 259 26.76 -18.41 -20.83
N GLY A 260 26.68 -19.16 -19.73
CA GLY A 260 26.78 -20.63 -19.69
C GLY A 260 25.66 -21.29 -20.50
N PHE A 261 24.44 -20.79 -20.41
CA PHE A 261 23.32 -21.30 -21.19
C PHE A 261 23.48 -21.04 -22.69
N ARG A 262 23.93 -19.87 -23.09
CA ARG A 262 24.24 -19.55 -24.51
C ARG A 262 25.34 -20.44 -25.08
N LEU A 263 26.40 -20.68 -24.30
CA LEU A 263 27.49 -21.58 -24.70
C LEU A 263 26.99 -23.04 -24.88
N LYS A 264 26.14 -23.52 -23.99
CA LYS A 264 25.56 -24.86 -24.07
C LYS A 264 24.64 -25.01 -25.28
N GLN A 265 23.85 -24.00 -25.64
CA GLN A 265 23.07 -23.98 -26.88
C GLN A 265 23.95 -23.95 -28.13
N LYS A 266 25.02 -23.15 -28.15
CA LYS A 266 25.96 -23.03 -29.26
C LYS A 266 26.68 -24.37 -29.51
N ASN A 267 27.07 -25.07 -28.44
CA ASN A 267 27.69 -26.39 -28.52
C ASN A 267 26.69 -27.49 -28.98
N ARG A 268 25.44 -27.42 -28.58
CA ARG A 268 24.38 -28.33 -29.08
C ARG A 268 24.12 -28.12 -30.57
N ARG A 269 24.13 -26.89 -31.09
CA ARG A 269 23.98 -26.56 -32.51
C ARG A 269 25.20 -27.03 -33.33
N ARG A 270 26.44 -26.89 -32.81
CA ARG A 270 27.66 -27.41 -33.45
C ARG A 270 27.65 -28.94 -33.55
N ARG A 271 27.27 -29.66 -32.48
CA ARG A 271 27.19 -31.14 -32.50
C ARG A 271 26.09 -31.67 -33.45
N ARG A 272 25.00 -30.92 -33.68
CA ARG A 272 24.01 -31.30 -34.71
C ARG A 272 24.50 -31.05 -36.12
N LYS A 273 25.30 -30.02 -36.38
CA LYS A 273 25.89 -29.78 -37.71
C LYS A 273 26.99 -30.76 -38.08
N ASN A 274 27.68 -31.36 -37.14
CA ASN A 274 28.71 -32.36 -37.40
C ASN A 274 28.20 -33.80 -37.50
N ARG A 275 26.86 -34.00 -37.37
CA ARG A 275 26.20 -35.32 -37.55
C ARG A 275 25.36 -35.43 -38.83
N LEU A 276 25.32 -34.35 -39.61
CA LEU A 276 24.82 -34.30 -40.99
C LEU A 276 25.99 -34.22 -41.96
#